data_2302658aa247d12fbb29791c33961359
#
_entry.id   2302658aa247d12fbb29791c33961359
#
_cell.length_a   1.000
_cell.length_b   1.000
_cell.length_c   1.000
_cell.angle_alpha   90.00
_cell.angle_beta   90.00
_cell.angle_gamma   90.00
#
_symmetry.space_group_name_H-M   'P 1'
#
loop_
_entity.id
_entity.type
_entity.pdbx_description
1 polymer ?
#
loop_
_entity_poly.entity_id
_entity_poly.type
_entity_poly.pdbx_seq_one_letter_code
_entity_poly.pdbx_strand_id
1 'polypeptide(L)'
;MMGLVVVTAIAHAQQFVEDSLKVDGYMRRFDLFLPEGIKPDAPLVFYLHGYGGHIYRDNPMVETARREGFAVCIPQGLKDPKGKPSWNVGYPFQEGWKVDDVKSLSKIATYVQKRYQLSRENTFLTGMSNGGEMCYLMAYSKQKAFKAVAPIAGLTMVWMYRDLEACKPIPLFEIHGTEDRTSEWTGDLENKGGWGAYMPVPLAVGYWVAKNRCTKEETERVESLNKENGHYVIKHRFTDSATGCDVWLYEVVGGKHSTHTEDLHTGDEIWSFFKMYVR
;
A
#
# COMPACT_ATOMS: atom_id res chain seq x y z
N MET A 1 -51.44 -9.20 -7.04
CA MET A 1 -50.77 -7.88 -6.96
C MET A 1 -49.27 -8.12 -6.77
N MET A 2 -48.50 -8.04 -7.85
CA MET A 2 -47.02 -8.09 -7.77
C MET A 2 -46.51 -6.70 -7.42
N GLY A 3 -45.94 -6.56 -6.22
CA GLY A 3 -45.31 -5.32 -5.79
C GLY A 3 -44.01 -5.08 -6.56
N LEU A 4 -43.96 -4.02 -7.35
CA LEU A 4 -42.79 -3.54 -8.04
C LEU A 4 -41.81 -2.95 -6.98
N VAL A 5 -40.76 -3.67 -6.66
CA VAL A 5 -39.66 -3.10 -5.85
C VAL A 5 -38.88 -2.18 -6.77
N VAL A 6 -39.12 -0.88 -6.68
CA VAL A 6 -38.32 0.14 -7.34
C VAL A 6 -37.03 0.26 -6.53
N VAL A 7 -35.97 -0.38 -7.00
CA VAL A 7 -34.60 -0.12 -6.52
C VAL A 7 -34.19 1.24 -7.11
N THR A 8 -34.35 2.30 -6.34
CA THR A 8 -33.77 3.60 -6.68
C THR A 8 -32.26 3.48 -6.57
N ALA A 9 -31.57 3.42 -7.70
CA ALA A 9 -30.13 3.64 -7.76
C ALA A 9 -29.88 5.08 -7.33
N ILE A 10 -29.37 5.27 -6.12
CA ILE A 10 -28.90 6.58 -5.66
C ILE A 10 -27.61 6.84 -6.45
N ALA A 11 -27.68 7.72 -7.44
CA ALA A 11 -26.50 8.24 -8.10
C ALA A 11 -25.67 8.99 -7.05
N HIS A 12 -24.61 8.36 -6.56
CA HIS A 12 -23.70 8.99 -5.62
C HIS A 12 -22.83 9.97 -6.42
N ALA A 13 -22.98 11.27 -6.14
CA ALA A 13 -21.97 12.25 -6.56
C ALA A 13 -20.62 11.89 -5.93
N GLN A 14 -19.52 12.18 -6.64
CA GLN A 14 -18.17 12.02 -6.10
C GLN A 14 -18.05 12.66 -4.73
N GLN A 15 -17.58 11.92 -3.71
CA GLN A 15 -17.50 12.44 -2.35
C GLN A 15 -16.38 11.79 -1.52
N PHE A 16 -15.89 12.58 -0.56
CA PHE A 16 -15.18 12.05 0.60
C PHE A 16 -16.14 11.88 1.76
N VAL A 17 -16.11 10.70 2.37
CA VAL A 17 -16.88 10.37 3.58
C VAL A 17 -15.91 10.21 4.72
N GLU A 18 -16.04 11.03 5.77
CA GLU A 18 -15.29 10.86 7.03
C GLU A 18 -16.03 9.84 7.89
N ASP A 19 -15.30 8.82 8.35
CA ASP A 19 -15.86 7.77 9.20
C ASP A 19 -14.83 7.27 10.21
N SER A 20 -15.25 6.44 11.13
CA SER A 20 -14.37 5.87 12.13
C SER A 20 -14.87 4.55 12.67
N LEU A 21 -13.94 3.73 13.16
CA LEU A 21 -14.21 2.44 13.77
C LEU A 21 -13.41 2.28 15.08
N LYS A 22 -14.06 1.86 16.15
CA LYS A 22 -13.37 1.52 17.40
C LYS A 22 -12.76 0.12 17.31
N VAL A 23 -11.43 0.03 17.43
CA VAL A 23 -10.68 -1.24 17.44
C VAL A 23 -9.77 -1.26 18.67
N ASP A 24 -9.90 -2.30 19.50
CA ASP A 24 -9.10 -2.51 20.72
C ASP A 24 -9.04 -1.29 21.65
N GLY A 25 -10.16 -0.57 21.78
CA GLY A 25 -10.27 0.63 22.60
C GLY A 25 -9.89 1.93 21.89
N TYR A 26 -9.21 1.89 20.75
CA TYR A 26 -8.80 3.06 20.00
C TYR A 26 -9.80 3.43 18.91
N MET A 27 -10.08 4.72 18.75
CA MET A 27 -10.87 5.23 17.62
C MET A 27 -9.97 5.38 16.39
N ARG A 28 -10.25 4.59 15.35
CA ARG A 28 -9.51 4.60 14.07
C ARG A 28 -10.31 5.41 13.05
N ARG A 29 -9.83 6.61 12.77
CA ARG A 29 -10.46 7.53 11.79
C ARG A 29 -9.96 7.23 10.39
N PHE A 30 -10.80 7.44 9.39
CA PHE A 30 -10.43 7.33 7.98
C PHE A 30 -11.35 8.20 7.12
N ASP A 31 -10.84 8.63 5.98
CA ASP A 31 -11.64 9.18 4.90
C ASP A 31 -11.81 8.11 3.82
N LEU A 32 -13.01 8.05 3.26
CA LEU A 32 -13.33 7.16 2.14
C LEU A 32 -13.71 7.99 0.93
N PHE A 33 -12.93 7.89 -0.13
CA PHE A 33 -13.25 8.45 -1.44
C PHE A 33 -14.13 7.47 -2.22
N LEU A 34 -15.28 7.94 -2.66
CA LEU A 34 -16.21 7.20 -3.53
C LEU A 34 -16.36 7.98 -4.84
N PRO A 35 -15.87 7.46 -5.99
CA PRO A 35 -16.05 8.12 -7.27
C PRO A 35 -17.53 8.19 -7.64
N GLU A 36 -17.90 9.12 -8.51
CA GLU A 36 -19.26 9.24 -9.02
C GLU A 36 -19.67 7.96 -9.73
N GLY A 37 -20.90 7.51 -9.46
CA GLY A 37 -21.44 6.30 -10.08
C GLY A 37 -20.75 5.00 -9.68
N ILE A 38 -20.03 4.98 -8.54
CA ILE A 38 -19.38 3.75 -8.04
C ILE A 38 -20.40 2.60 -7.95
N LYS A 39 -20.02 1.43 -8.46
CA LYS A 39 -20.88 0.26 -8.51
C LYS A 39 -20.78 -0.55 -7.21
N PRO A 40 -21.83 -1.28 -6.82
CA PRO A 40 -21.68 -2.33 -5.81
C PRO A 40 -20.58 -3.32 -6.20
N ASP A 41 -19.89 -3.85 -5.21
CA ASP A 41 -18.73 -4.75 -5.37
C ASP A 41 -17.53 -4.15 -6.11
N ALA A 42 -17.46 -2.80 -6.20
CA ALA A 42 -16.30 -2.12 -6.73
C ALA A 42 -15.05 -2.41 -5.89
N PRO A 43 -13.85 -2.46 -6.48
CA PRO A 43 -12.60 -2.64 -5.76
C PRO A 43 -12.36 -1.54 -4.72
N LEU A 44 -11.58 -1.87 -3.69
CA LEU A 44 -11.21 -0.99 -2.59
C LEU A 44 -9.68 -0.95 -2.45
N VAL A 45 -9.11 0.24 -2.50
CA VAL A 45 -7.68 0.46 -2.26
C VAL A 45 -7.50 1.24 -0.97
N PHE A 46 -6.61 0.79 -0.10
CA PHE A 46 -6.15 1.54 1.06
C PHE A 46 -4.88 2.30 0.71
N TYR A 47 -4.82 3.58 1.06
CA TYR A 47 -3.63 4.41 0.95
C TYR A 47 -3.15 4.86 2.33
N LEU A 48 -1.94 4.45 2.73
CA LEU A 48 -1.36 4.73 4.03
C LEU A 48 -0.33 5.87 3.95
N HIS A 49 -0.45 6.84 4.86
CA HIS A 49 0.49 7.95 4.98
C HIS A 49 1.84 7.52 5.58
N GLY A 50 2.89 8.32 5.38
CA GLY A 50 4.20 8.15 6.01
C GLY A 50 4.24 8.56 7.49
N TYR A 51 5.41 8.44 8.12
CA TYR A 51 5.63 8.79 9.52
C TYR A 51 5.34 10.28 9.78
N GLY A 52 4.58 10.57 10.83
CA GLY A 52 4.14 11.93 11.18
C GLY A 52 3.07 12.50 10.26
N GLY A 53 2.59 11.72 9.27
CA GLY A 53 1.61 12.13 8.29
C GLY A 53 0.18 12.17 8.79
N HIS A 54 -0.72 12.49 7.89
CA HIS A 54 -2.16 12.58 8.15
C HIS A 54 -2.95 12.05 6.94
N ILE A 55 -4.26 12.01 7.06
CA ILE A 55 -5.16 11.72 5.94
C ILE A 55 -4.84 12.70 4.79
N TYR A 56 -4.44 12.17 3.64
CA TYR A 56 -4.03 12.95 2.49
C TYR A 56 -4.95 12.68 1.31
N ARG A 57 -5.93 13.58 1.08
CA ARG A 57 -6.97 13.41 0.05
C ARG A 57 -6.42 13.55 -1.38
N ASP A 58 -5.29 14.25 -1.54
CA ASP A 58 -4.63 14.47 -2.85
C ASP A 58 -3.57 13.40 -3.16
N ASN A 59 -3.70 12.20 -2.57
CA ASN A 59 -2.76 11.10 -2.84
C ASN A 59 -2.93 10.54 -4.27
N PRO A 60 -1.90 9.86 -4.81
CA PRO A 60 -1.90 9.39 -6.20
C PRO A 60 -3.07 8.47 -6.57
N MET A 61 -3.64 7.73 -5.59
CA MET A 61 -4.71 6.78 -5.85
C MET A 61 -6.06 7.44 -6.11
N VAL A 62 -6.33 8.62 -5.54
CA VAL A 62 -7.64 9.28 -5.65
C VAL A 62 -7.93 9.72 -7.08
N GLU A 63 -6.93 10.29 -7.78
CA GLU A 63 -7.11 10.69 -9.18
C GLU A 63 -7.34 9.48 -10.10
N THR A 64 -6.56 8.41 -9.90
CA THR A 64 -6.74 7.15 -10.63
C THR A 64 -8.11 6.52 -10.32
N ALA A 65 -8.53 6.52 -9.06
CA ALA A 65 -9.84 5.99 -8.65
C ALA A 65 -11.01 6.72 -9.30
N ARG A 66 -10.88 8.03 -9.50
CA ARG A 66 -11.88 8.86 -10.20
C ARG A 66 -12.12 8.38 -11.64
N ARG A 67 -11.06 7.96 -12.33
CA ARG A 67 -11.13 7.47 -13.71
C ARG A 67 -11.52 6.01 -13.81
N GLU A 68 -11.01 5.19 -12.89
CA GLU A 68 -11.11 3.72 -12.98
C GLU A 68 -12.28 3.13 -12.18
N GLY A 69 -12.94 3.91 -11.31
CA GLY A 69 -14.17 3.51 -10.64
C GLY A 69 -13.99 2.61 -9.43
N PHE A 70 -12.88 2.70 -8.70
CA PHE A 70 -12.66 2.02 -7.42
C PHE A 70 -12.69 2.98 -6.23
N ALA A 71 -12.94 2.48 -5.03
CA ALA A 71 -12.94 3.28 -3.81
C ALA A 71 -11.54 3.40 -3.20
N VAL A 72 -11.23 4.54 -2.53
CA VAL A 72 -9.98 4.70 -1.79
C VAL A 72 -10.27 4.99 -0.32
N CYS A 73 -9.81 4.12 0.56
CA CYS A 73 -9.82 4.34 2.02
C CYS A 73 -8.47 4.91 2.46
N ILE A 74 -8.51 6.02 3.20
CA ILE A 74 -7.34 6.75 3.66
C ILE A 74 -7.39 6.80 5.19
N PRO A 75 -6.88 5.77 5.90
CA PRO A 75 -6.94 5.74 7.35
C PRO A 75 -5.87 6.63 7.99
N GLN A 76 -6.14 7.06 9.23
CA GLN A 76 -5.22 7.82 10.07
C GLN A 76 -4.49 6.87 11.04
N GLY A 77 -3.16 6.89 11.01
CA GLY A 77 -2.33 6.26 12.01
C GLY A 77 -2.50 6.90 13.40
N LEU A 78 -2.35 6.11 14.46
CA LEU A 78 -2.36 6.62 15.82
C LEU A 78 -1.05 7.32 16.18
N LYS A 79 -1.06 8.15 17.20
CA LYS A 79 0.18 8.75 17.72
C LYS A 79 0.99 7.70 18.45
N ASP A 80 2.23 7.54 18.04
CA ASP A 80 3.23 6.67 18.64
C ASP A 80 3.76 7.24 19.97
N PRO A 81 4.69 6.56 20.68
CA PRO A 81 5.30 7.05 21.91
C PRO A 81 6.03 8.40 21.79
N LYS A 82 6.43 8.79 20.56
CA LYS A 82 6.99 10.13 20.28
C LYS A 82 5.91 11.17 19.95
N GLY A 83 4.62 10.82 20.01
CA GLY A 83 3.50 11.70 19.72
C GLY A 83 3.25 11.94 18.23
N LYS A 84 3.85 11.19 17.33
CA LYS A 84 3.71 11.32 15.88
C LYS A 84 2.71 10.30 15.33
N PRO A 85 1.75 10.70 14.47
CA PRO A 85 0.90 9.74 13.78
C PRO A 85 1.75 8.77 12.96
N SER A 86 1.54 7.47 13.15
CA SER A 86 2.33 6.44 12.46
C SER A 86 1.63 5.09 12.49
N TRP A 87 2.18 4.15 11.75
CA TRP A 87 1.85 2.73 11.79
C TRP A 87 2.88 2.02 12.64
N ASN A 88 2.44 1.09 13.49
CA ASN A 88 3.33 0.28 14.31
C ASN A 88 3.98 -0.81 13.45
N VAL A 89 5.17 -0.55 13.00
CA VAL A 89 5.99 -1.46 12.19
C VAL A 89 7.20 -1.99 12.96
N GLY A 90 7.25 -1.72 14.26
CA GLY A 90 8.32 -2.19 15.14
C GLY A 90 9.61 -1.38 15.07
N TYR A 91 9.52 -0.08 14.87
CA TYR A 91 10.65 0.80 15.06
C TYR A 91 11.18 0.71 16.51
N PRO A 92 12.47 0.91 16.78
CA PRO A 92 13.01 0.84 18.14
C PRO A 92 12.26 1.74 19.14
N PHE A 93 11.85 2.93 18.71
CA PHE A 93 11.10 3.86 19.55
C PHE A 93 9.60 3.53 19.69
N GLN A 94 9.10 2.52 19.00
CA GLN A 94 7.75 1.95 19.15
C GLN A 94 7.73 0.76 20.11
N GLU A 95 8.87 0.39 20.68
CA GLU A 95 8.94 -0.70 21.65
C GLU A 95 7.92 -0.51 22.79
N GLY A 96 7.18 -1.55 23.10
CA GLY A 96 6.12 -1.52 24.11
C GLY A 96 4.81 -0.86 23.69
N TRP A 97 4.72 -0.24 22.51
CA TRP A 97 3.47 0.31 21.99
C TRP A 97 2.50 -0.79 21.57
N LYS A 98 1.36 -0.89 22.27
CA LYS A 98 0.40 -2.00 22.16
C LYS A 98 -0.62 -1.86 21.02
N VAL A 99 -0.35 -1.04 20.04
CA VAL A 99 -1.22 -0.88 18.86
C VAL A 99 -0.93 -1.98 17.85
N ASP A 100 -1.99 -2.67 17.42
CA ASP A 100 -1.96 -3.68 16.35
C ASP A 100 -2.62 -3.08 15.10
N ASP A 101 -1.79 -2.55 14.19
CA ASP A 101 -2.27 -1.96 12.95
C ASP A 101 -2.65 -3.01 11.91
N VAL A 102 -2.09 -4.21 11.94
CA VAL A 102 -2.51 -5.33 11.08
C VAL A 102 -3.97 -5.68 11.34
N LYS A 103 -4.33 -5.82 12.61
CA LYS A 103 -5.71 -6.07 13.04
C LYS A 103 -6.62 -4.88 12.74
N SER A 104 -6.15 -3.66 13.01
CA SER A 104 -6.93 -2.44 12.83
C SER A 104 -7.30 -2.23 11.37
N LEU A 105 -6.33 -2.29 10.46
CA LEU A 105 -6.56 -2.13 9.02
C LEU A 105 -7.46 -3.23 8.46
N SER A 106 -7.29 -4.49 8.91
CA SER A 106 -8.17 -5.60 8.53
C SER A 106 -9.62 -5.39 8.99
N LYS A 107 -9.82 -4.82 10.18
CA LYS A 107 -11.15 -4.50 10.70
C LYS A 107 -11.79 -3.32 9.97
N ILE A 108 -11.02 -2.28 9.65
CA ILE A 108 -11.51 -1.16 8.84
C ILE A 108 -11.92 -1.67 7.45
N ALA A 109 -11.10 -2.52 6.80
CA ALA A 109 -11.43 -3.10 5.50
C ALA A 109 -12.78 -3.83 5.54
N THR A 110 -12.96 -4.73 6.51
CA THR A 110 -14.23 -5.48 6.67
C THR A 110 -15.42 -4.55 6.91
N TYR A 111 -15.23 -3.50 7.70
CA TYR A 111 -16.28 -2.52 8.00
C TYR A 111 -16.68 -1.72 6.76
N VAL A 112 -15.69 -1.19 6.04
CA VAL A 112 -15.89 -0.37 4.83
C VAL A 112 -16.55 -1.19 3.73
N GLN A 113 -16.05 -2.41 3.47
CA GLN A 113 -16.64 -3.35 2.50
C GLN A 113 -18.12 -3.59 2.77
N LYS A 114 -18.48 -3.86 4.03
CA LYS A 114 -19.88 -4.13 4.39
C LYS A 114 -20.77 -2.89 4.30
N ARG A 115 -20.29 -1.75 4.84
CA ARG A 115 -21.08 -0.52 4.98
C ARG A 115 -21.34 0.15 3.63
N TYR A 116 -20.36 0.10 2.72
CA TYR A 116 -20.42 0.80 1.44
C TYR A 116 -20.59 -0.17 0.25
N GLN A 117 -20.87 -1.44 0.53
CA GLN A 117 -21.10 -2.49 -0.48
C GLN A 117 -19.94 -2.65 -1.47
N LEU A 118 -18.71 -2.53 -0.97
CA LEU A 118 -17.49 -2.69 -1.75
C LEU A 118 -16.98 -4.15 -1.72
N SER A 119 -16.12 -4.49 -2.68
CA SER A 119 -15.64 -5.84 -2.87
C SER A 119 -14.85 -6.35 -1.67
N ARG A 120 -15.18 -7.57 -1.24
CA ARG A 120 -14.41 -8.30 -0.22
C ARG A 120 -13.19 -8.99 -0.78
N GLU A 121 -13.24 -9.35 -2.06
CA GLU A 121 -12.15 -10.07 -2.74
C GLU A 121 -11.14 -9.14 -3.41
N ASN A 122 -11.60 -7.94 -3.82
CA ASN A 122 -10.80 -6.98 -4.55
C ASN A 122 -10.41 -5.80 -3.66
N THR A 123 -9.71 -6.11 -2.55
CA THR A 123 -9.20 -5.11 -1.61
C THR A 123 -7.67 -5.14 -1.60
N PHE A 124 -7.06 -3.97 -1.79
CA PHE A 124 -5.63 -3.78 -2.02
C PHE A 124 -5.06 -2.73 -1.06
N LEU A 125 -3.74 -2.77 -0.86
CA LEU A 125 -3.05 -1.88 0.08
C LEU A 125 -1.85 -1.24 -0.58
N THR A 126 -1.76 0.08 -0.47
CA THR A 126 -0.56 0.85 -0.83
C THR A 126 -0.29 1.91 0.23
N GLY A 127 0.90 2.45 0.24
CA GLY A 127 1.29 3.51 1.17
C GLY A 127 2.74 3.91 0.97
N MET A 128 3.08 5.09 1.48
CA MET A 128 4.40 5.70 1.33
C MET A 128 5.19 5.65 2.63
N SER A 129 6.51 5.37 2.57
CA SER A 129 7.40 5.41 3.72
C SER A 129 6.91 4.46 4.83
N ASN A 130 6.66 4.93 6.05
CA ASN A 130 6.05 4.12 7.13
C ASN A 130 4.74 3.41 6.70
N GLY A 131 3.95 4.01 5.78
CA GLY A 131 2.82 3.33 5.15
C GLY A 131 3.24 2.20 4.20
N GLY A 132 4.36 2.37 3.48
CA GLY A 132 4.97 1.32 2.66
C GLY A 132 5.53 0.17 3.50
N GLU A 133 6.15 0.48 4.64
CA GLU A 133 6.59 -0.52 5.61
C GLU A 133 5.42 -1.30 6.20
N MET A 134 4.30 -0.62 6.44
CA MET A 134 3.07 -1.29 6.86
C MET A 134 2.53 -2.21 5.76
N CYS A 135 2.71 -1.90 4.48
CA CYS A 135 2.41 -2.80 3.37
C CYS A 135 3.25 -4.08 3.46
N TYR A 136 4.56 -3.97 3.74
CA TYR A 136 5.41 -5.13 3.98
C TYR A 136 4.97 -5.93 5.21
N LEU A 137 4.69 -5.27 6.34
CA LEU A 137 4.21 -5.97 7.53
C LEU A 137 2.90 -6.73 7.27
N MET A 138 1.99 -6.15 6.49
CA MET A 138 0.76 -6.83 6.06
C MET A 138 1.06 -8.03 5.16
N ALA A 139 2.05 -7.92 4.26
CA ALA A 139 2.49 -9.03 3.41
C ALA A 139 3.10 -10.17 4.24
N TYR A 140 3.88 -9.88 5.26
CA TYR A 140 4.46 -10.87 6.18
C TYR A 140 3.44 -11.45 7.18
N SER A 141 2.28 -10.83 7.37
CA SER A 141 1.30 -11.29 8.36
C SER A 141 0.28 -12.29 7.77
N LYS A 142 -0.39 -13.05 8.64
CA LYS A 142 -1.42 -14.04 8.26
C LYS A 142 -2.79 -13.39 7.98
N GLN A 143 -2.81 -12.14 7.50
CA GLN A 143 -4.03 -11.42 7.17
C GLN A 143 -4.70 -11.97 5.89
N LYS A 144 -6.00 -11.67 5.72
CA LYS A 144 -6.81 -12.08 4.58
C LYS A 144 -7.58 -10.90 3.96
N ALA A 145 -7.37 -9.69 4.48
CA ALA A 145 -8.12 -8.51 4.08
C ALA A 145 -7.61 -7.93 2.74
N PHE A 146 -6.31 -8.04 2.50
CA PHE A 146 -5.67 -7.45 1.32
C PHE A 146 -5.10 -8.53 0.41
N LYS A 147 -5.43 -8.44 -0.88
CA LYS A 147 -5.09 -9.41 -1.92
C LYS A 147 -3.74 -9.16 -2.58
N ALA A 148 -3.34 -7.91 -2.66
CA ALA A 148 -2.03 -7.46 -3.13
C ALA A 148 -1.60 -6.21 -2.37
N VAL A 149 -0.28 -5.95 -2.35
CA VAL A 149 0.32 -4.79 -1.70
C VAL A 149 1.24 -4.05 -2.67
N ALA A 150 1.27 -2.70 -2.54
CA ALA A 150 2.17 -1.86 -3.34
C ALA A 150 2.84 -0.81 -2.44
N PRO A 151 3.94 -1.16 -1.75
CA PRO A 151 4.74 -0.20 -1.00
C PRO A 151 5.40 0.85 -1.91
N ILE A 152 5.50 2.09 -1.41
CA ILE A 152 6.26 3.19 -2.03
C ILE A 152 7.29 3.65 -1.02
N ALA A 153 8.57 3.62 -1.37
CA ALA A 153 9.69 3.95 -0.48
C ALA A 153 9.57 3.23 0.89
N GLY A 154 9.09 1.98 0.86
CA GLY A 154 8.87 1.15 2.03
C GLY A 154 10.11 0.36 2.41
N LEU A 155 10.22 -0.01 3.68
CA LEU A 155 11.31 -0.80 4.21
C LEU A 155 10.85 -2.17 4.70
N THR A 156 11.58 -3.21 4.38
CA THR A 156 11.46 -4.50 5.05
C THR A 156 12.38 -4.51 6.27
N MET A 157 11.80 -4.37 7.45
CA MET A 157 12.57 -4.46 8.70
C MET A 157 13.17 -5.86 8.85
N VAL A 158 14.42 -5.94 9.31
CA VAL A 158 15.13 -7.22 9.49
C VAL A 158 14.33 -8.18 10.39
N TRP A 159 13.66 -7.66 11.43
CA TRP A 159 12.84 -8.49 12.31
C TRP A 159 11.64 -9.14 11.58
N MET A 160 11.02 -8.45 10.59
CA MET A 160 9.95 -9.04 9.79
C MET A 160 10.47 -10.25 9.01
N TYR A 161 11.62 -10.09 8.37
CA TYR A 161 12.25 -11.16 7.60
C TYR A 161 12.69 -12.34 8.48
N ARG A 162 13.24 -12.08 9.67
CA ARG A 162 13.80 -13.09 10.57
C ARG A 162 12.73 -13.79 11.39
N ASP A 163 11.76 -13.05 11.95
CA ASP A 163 10.90 -13.52 13.03
C ASP A 163 9.48 -13.86 12.55
N LEU A 164 9.08 -13.36 11.39
CA LEU A 164 7.81 -13.70 10.79
C LEU A 164 8.01 -14.88 9.82
N GLU A 165 7.59 -16.06 10.27
CA GLU A 165 7.45 -17.18 9.34
C GLU A 165 6.60 -16.73 8.15
N ALA A 166 7.19 -16.85 6.98
CA ALA A 166 6.60 -16.37 5.77
C ALA A 166 5.14 -16.81 5.64
N CYS A 167 4.30 -15.84 5.64
CA CYS A 167 2.94 -15.87 5.19
C CYS A 167 2.80 -16.51 3.79
N LYS A 168 1.60 -16.55 3.31
CA LYS A 168 1.29 -17.02 1.96
C LYS A 168 1.94 -16.11 0.92
N PRO A 169 2.23 -16.61 -0.29
CA PRO A 169 2.53 -15.77 -1.44
C PRO A 169 1.48 -14.66 -1.61
N ILE A 170 1.95 -13.46 -1.93
CA ILE A 170 1.09 -12.30 -2.19
C ILE A 170 1.70 -11.47 -3.33
N PRO A 171 0.91 -10.94 -4.27
CA PRO A 171 1.41 -10.01 -5.25
C PRO A 171 1.98 -8.75 -4.58
N LEU A 172 3.18 -8.34 -4.99
CA LEU A 172 3.88 -7.21 -4.39
C LEU A 172 4.50 -6.32 -5.47
N PHE A 173 4.33 -5.00 -5.32
CA PHE A 173 4.90 -4.01 -6.22
C PHE A 173 5.58 -2.88 -5.43
N GLU A 174 6.91 -2.85 -5.40
CA GLU A 174 7.68 -1.76 -4.77
C GLU A 174 8.07 -0.69 -5.77
N ILE A 175 7.91 0.59 -5.39
CA ILE A 175 8.43 1.76 -6.11
C ILE A 175 9.40 2.49 -5.19
N HIS A 176 10.68 2.63 -5.58
CA HIS A 176 11.72 3.15 -4.69
C HIS A 176 12.77 3.98 -5.42
N GLY A 177 13.19 5.09 -4.79
CA GLY A 177 14.26 5.94 -5.30
C GLY A 177 15.65 5.44 -4.89
N THR A 178 16.61 5.42 -5.82
CA THR A 178 17.97 4.94 -5.53
C THR A 178 18.80 5.91 -4.68
N GLU A 179 18.42 7.20 -4.63
CA GLU A 179 19.06 8.22 -3.80
C GLU A 179 18.21 8.60 -2.57
N ASP A 180 17.28 7.71 -2.19
CA ASP A 180 16.53 7.86 -0.94
C ASP A 180 17.48 7.79 0.25
N ARG A 181 17.49 8.85 1.07
CA ARG A 181 18.33 8.96 2.29
C ARG A 181 17.54 8.76 3.57
N THR A 182 16.25 8.51 3.48
CA THR A 182 15.37 8.22 4.61
C THR A 182 15.09 6.73 4.71
N SER A 183 14.72 6.14 3.57
CA SER A 183 14.55 4.70 3.36
C SER A 183 15.62 4.27 2.36
N GLU A 184 16.84 4.02 2.83
CA GLU A 184 17.99 3.83 1.95
C GLU A 184 17.83 2.59 1.06
N TRP A 185 18.04 2.78 -0.25
CA TRP A 185 18.04 1.68 -1.23
C TRP A 185 18.96 0.53 -0.85
N THR A 186 20.12 0.88 -0.29
CA THR A 186 21.14 -0.09 0.15
C THR A 186 20.85 -0.75 1.49
N GLY A 187 19.73 -0.36 2.14
CA GLY A 187 19.41 -0.82 3.48
C GLY A 187 20.25 -0.19 4.58
N ASP A 188 19.85 -0.42 5.81
CA ASP A 188 20.60 0.00 7.01
C ASP A 188 20.58 -1.12 8.06
N LEU A 189 21.49 -2.08 7.92
CA LEU A 189 21.58 -3.22 8.83
C LEU A 189 22.14 -2.85 10.21
N GLU A 190 22.82 -1.69 10.32
CA GLU A 190 23.42 -1.20 11.55
C GLU A 190 22.52 -0.19 12.30
N ASN A 191 21.35 0.13 11.75
CA ASN A 191 20.40 1.10 12.32
C ASN A 191 21.02 2.50 12.54
N LYS A 192 21.80 2.99 11.59
CA LYS A 192 22.40 4.33 11.64
C LYS A 192 21.36 5.44 11.54
N GLY A 193 20.29 5.21 10.75
CA GLY A 193 19.17 6.14 10.58
C GLY A 193 18.20 6.17 11.75
N GLY A 194 18.25 5.21 12.67
CA GLY A 194 17.40 5.16 13.87
C GLY A 194 15.97 4.62 13.63
N TRP A 195 15.68 4.13 12.41
CA TRP A 195 14.40 3.49 12.09
C TRP A 195 14.33 2.01 12.46
N GLY A 196 15.43 1.42 12.93
CA GLY A 196 15.66 0.00 13.08
C GLY A 196 16.48 -0.56 11.92
N ALA A 197 17.01 -1.77 12.09
CA ALA A 197 17.70 -2.42 10.99
C ALA A 197 16.72 -2.87 9.90
N TYR A 198 17.03 -2.56 8.63
CA TYR A 198 16.21 -2.95 7.48
C TYR A 198 17.05 -3.42 6.28
N MET A 199 16.41 -4.23 5.45
CA MET A 199 17.04 -4.89 4.32
C MET A 199 17.28 -3.93 3.15
N PRO A 200 18.34 -4.15 2.32
CA PRO A 200 18.44 -3.55 1.00
C PRO A 200 17.18 -3.84 0.16
N VAL A 201 16.68 -2.83 -0.56
CA VAL A 201 15.43 -2.95 -1.36
C VAL A 201 15.48 -4.13 -2.34
N PRO A 202 16.58 -4.34 -3.13
CA PRO A 202 16.64 -5.48 -4.04
C PRO A 202 16.56 -6.84 -3.34
N LEU A 203 17.14 -6.97 -2.13
CA LEU A 203 17.05 -8.21 -1.35
C LEU A 203 15.65 -8.41 -0.76
N ALA A 204 15.03 -7.34 -0.27
CA ALA A 204 13.66 -7.38 0.24
C ALA A 204 12.68 -7.84 -0.84
N VAL A 205 12.78 -7.28 -2.05
CA VAL A 205 11.95 -7.68 -3.20
C VAL A 205 12.31 -9.09 -3.69
N GLY A 206 13.61 -9.42 -3.76
CA GLY A 206 14.10 -10.75 -4.16
C GLY A 206 13.55 -11.88 -3.27
N TYR A 207 13.35 -11.62 -1.98
CA TYR A 207 12.65 -12.57 -1.10
C TYR A 207 11.24 -12.90 -1.62
N TRP A 208 10.47 -11.90 -2.05
CA TRP A 208 9.11 -12.12 -2.57
C TRP A 208 9.11 -12.76 -3.95
N VAL A 209 10.10 -12.46 -4.80
CA VAL A 209 10.31 -13.15 -6.09
C VAL A 209 10.48 -14.65 -5.85
N ALA A 210 11.36 -15.02 -4.93
CA ALA A 210 11.57 -16.42 -4.55
C ALA A 210 10.34 -17.04 -3.87
N LYS A 211 9.71 -16.33 -2.93
CA LYS A 211 8.52 -16.77 -2.19
C LYS A 211 7.34 -17.03 -3.12
N ASN A 212 7.12 -16.16 -4.09
CA ASN A 212 6.06 -16.24 -5.07
C ASN A 212 6.42 -17.19 -6.22
N ARG A 213 7.67 -17.68 -6.29
CA ARG A 213 8.19 -18.58 -7.33
C ARG A 213 8.05 -17.98 -8.73
N CYS A 214 8.40 -16.70 -8.89
CA CYS A 214 8.47 -16.08 -10.20
C CYS A 214 9.68 -16.67 -10.97
N THR A 215 9.49 -16.99 -12.24
CA THR A 215 10.51 -17.66 -13.06
C THR A 215 10.98 -16.84 -14.25
N LYS A 216 10.29 -15.73 -14.54
CA LYS A 216 10.61 -14.83 -15.64
C LYS A 216 10.83 -13.41 -15.11
N GLU A 217 11.86 -12.74 -15.61
CA GLU A 217 12.09 -11.32 -15.39
C GLU A 217 12.03 -10.58 -16.74
N GLU A 218 11.29 -9.48 -16.74
CA GLU A 218 11.30 -8.49 -17.83
C GLU A 218 11.75 -7.16 -17.25
N THR A 219 12.69 -6.51 -17.96
CA THR A 219 13.24 -5.22 -17.58
C THR A 219 12.98 -4.20 -18.68
N GLU A 220 12.48 -3.04 -18.30
CA GLU A 220 12.20 -1.92 -19.20
C GLU A 220 12.73 -0.63 -18.59
N ARG A 221 13.49 0.17 -19.37
CA ARG A 221 13.88 1.53 -18.98
C ARG A 221 12.91 2.52 -19.57
N VAL A 222 12.36 3.40 -18.73
CA VAL A 222 11.52 4.53 -19.14
C VAL A 222 12.08 5.84 -18.59
N GLU A 223 11.93 6.91 -19.33
CA GLU A 223 12.35 8.25 -18.89
C GLU A 223 11.35 8.80 -17.85
N SER A 224 11.85 9.57 -16.88
CA SER A 224 11.03 10.34 -15.94
C SER A 224 10.03 11.25 -16.67
N LEU A 225 8.85 11.45 -16.08
CA LEU A 225 7.89 12.45 -16.57
C LEU A 225 8.47 13.87 -16.51
N ASN A 226 9.19 14.18 -15.44
CA ASN A 226 9.96 15.41 -15.32
C ASN A 226 11.32 15.24 -16.01
N LYS A 227 11.43 15.78 -17.24
CA LYS A 227 12.65 15.67 -18.06
C LYS A 227 13.84 16.47 -17.53
N GLU A 228 13.62 17.36 -16.56
CA GLU A 228 14.65 18.27 -16.03
C GLU A 228 15.36 17.70 -14.79
N ASN A 229 14.79 16.66 -14.15
CA ASN A 229 15.37 16.10 -12.93
C ASN A 229 16.52 15.12 -13.16
N GLY A 230 16.74 14.69 -14.41
CA GLY A 230 17.78 13.73 -14.79
C GLY A 230 17.50 12.28 -14.33
N HIS A 231 16.30 12.02 -13.83
CA HIS A 231 15.90 10.68 -13.40
C HIS A 231 15.44 9.82 -14.57
N TYR A 232 15.45 8.51 -14.34
CA TYR A 232 14.78 7.53 -15.19
C TYR A 232 14.31 6.37 -14.31
N VAL A 233 13.44 5.52 -14.85
CA VAL A 233 12.90 4.39 -14.10
C VAL A 233 13.27 3.09 -14.79
N ILE A 234 13.78 2.13 -14.02
CA ILE A 234 13.96 0.76 -14.44
C ILE A 234 12.80 -0.05 -13.85
N LYS A 235 11.96 -0.57 -14.73
CA LYS A 235 10.81 -1.39 -14.36
C LYS A 235 11.22 -2.86 -14.43
N HIS A 236 11.35 -3.52 -13.28
CA HIS A 236 11.55 -4.96 -13.18
C HIS A 236 10.19 -5.63 -12.92
N ARG A 237 9.79 -6.54 -13.79
CA ARG A 237 8.57 -7.33 -13.64
C ARG A 237 8.93 -8.80 -13.58
N PHE A 238 8.78 -9.39 -12.40
CA PHE A 238 8.99 -10.80 -12.14
C PHE A 238 7.65 -11.52 -12.25
N THR A 239 7.49 -12.35 -13.27
CA THR A 239 6.24 -12.98 -13.70
C THR A 239 6.37 -14.50 -13.80
N ASP A 240 5.38 -15.16 -14.41
CA ASP A 240 5.28 -16.62 -14.48
C ASP A 240 5.38 -17.27 -13.09
N SER A 241 4.70 -16.63 -12.14
CA SER A 241 4.64 -17.10 -10.76
C SER A 241 3.85 -18.40 -10.65
N ALA A 242 4.48 -19.45 -10.12
CA ALA A 242 3.79 -20.74 -9.84
C ALA A 242 2.66 -20.60 -8.80
N THR A 243 2.58 -19.46 -8.11
CA THR A 243 1.56 -19.16 -7.11
C THR A 243 0.48 -18.19 -7.63
N GLY A 244 0.63 -17.68 -8.85
CA GLY A 244 -0.23 -16.64 -9.43
C GLY A 244 -0.02 -15.25 -8.82
N CYS A 245 1.12 -15.02 -8.16
CA CYS A 245 1.45 -13.77 -7.46
C CYS A 245 2.73 -13.19 -8.03
N ASP A 246 2.64 -12.24 -8.98
CA ASP A 246 3.80 -11.58 -9.55
C ASP A 246 4.43 -10.58 -8.58
N VAL A 247 5.67 -10.22 -8.86
CA VAL A 247 6.40 -9.21 -8.10
C VAL A 247 6.95 -8.16 -9.06
N TRP A 248 6.69 -6.88 -8.77
CA TRP A 248 7.25 -5.77 -9.53
C TRP A 248 8.15 -4.91 -8.64
N LEU A 249 9.21 -4.39 -9.22
CA LEU A 249 10.07 -3.38 -8.63
C LEU A 249 10.30 -2.28 -9.64
N TYR A 250 9.95 -1.04 -9.30
CA TYR A 250 10.31 0.12 -10.07
C TYR A 250 11.41 0.87 -9.34
N GLU A 251 12.60 0.83 -9.91
CA GLU A 251 13.79 1.51 -9.46
C GLU A 251 13.81 2.90 -10.07
N VAL A 252 13.55 3.95 -9.28
CA VAL A 252 13.63 5.34 -9.74
C VAL A 252 15.07 5.82 -9.54
N VAL A 253 15.86 5.74 -10.60
CA VAL A 253 17.28 6.10 -10.57
C VAL A 253 17.44 7.60 -10.42
N GLY A 254 18.17 8.03 -9.37
CA GLY A 254 18.30 9.42 -8.93
C GLY A 254 17.16 9.89 -8.03
N GLY A 255 16.07 9.12 -7.91
CA GLY A 255 14.90 9.46 -7.09
C GLY A 255 15.22 9.49 -5.59
N LYS A 256 14.66 10.49 -4.91
CA LYS A 256 14.76 10.69 -3.45
C LYS A 256 13.51 10.13 -2.75
N HIS A 257 13.43 10.32 -1.43
CA HIS A 257 12.27 9.90 -0.63
C HIS A 257 10.99 10.64 -1.01
N SER A 258 10.15 10.01 -1.83
CA SER A 258 8.92 10.62 -2.34
C SER A 258 7.91 9.57 -2.82
N THR A 259 6.73 10.03 -3.26
CA THR A 259 5.74 9.19 -3.96
C THR A 259 6.05 8.99 -5.44
N HIS A 260 7.13 9.57 -5.95
CA HIS A 260 7.60 9.49 -7.33
C HIS A 260 6.60 9.94 -8.40
N THR A 261 5.66 10.82 -8.04
CA THR A 261 4.66 11.36 -8.98
C THR A 261 5.26 12.31 -10.03
N GLU A 262 6.48 12.82 -9.79
CA GLU A 262 7.24 13.57 -10.79
C GLU A 262 7.91 12.66 -11.83
N ASP A 263 8.11 11.39 -11.50
CA ASP A 263 8.79 10.41 -12.34
C ASP A 263 7.82 9.50 -13.08
N LEU A 264 6.68 9.18 -12.45
CA LEU A 264 5.68 8.24 -12.90
C LEU A 264 4.26 8.75 -12.65
N HIS A 265 3.29 8.29 -13.42
CA HIS A 265 1.90 8.30 -13.00
C HIS A 265 1.67 7.22 -11.93
N THR A 266 2.22 7.44 -10.73
CA THR A 266 2.36 6.42 -9.67
C THR A 266 1.05 5.72 -9.35
N GLY A 267 -0.07 6.46 -9.26
CA GLY A 267 -1.39 5.87 -9.01
C GLY A 267 -1.83 4.91 -10.12
N ASP A 268 -1.56 5.26 -11.38
CA ASP A 268 -1.93 4.45 -12.54
C ASP A 268 -1.07 3.18 -12.63
N GLU A 269 0.22 3.28 -12.34
CA GLU A 269 1.12 2.11 -12.30
C GLU A 269 0.69 1.13 -11.19
N ILE A 270 0.39 1.64 -9.99
CA ILE A 270 -0.12 0.81 -8.89
C ILE A 270 -1.46 0.17 -9.25
N TRP A 271 -2.38 0.94 -9.84
CA TRP A 271 -3.66 0.38 -10.24
C TRP A 271 -3.52 -0.64 -11.36
N SER A 272 -2.64 -0.42 -12.34
CA SER A 272 -2.39 -1.41 -13.41
C SER A 272 -1.93 -2.75 -12.85
N PHE A 273 -1.10 -2.73 -11.80
CA PHE A 273 -0.68 -3.93 -11.08
C PHE A 273 -1.86 -4.56 -10.32
N PHE A 274 -2.60 -3.80 -9.53
CA PHE A 274 -3.73 -4.33 -8.76
C PHE A 274 -4.85 -4.89 -9.65
N LYS A 275 -5.10 -4.25 -10.79
CA LYS A 275 -6.14 -4.62 -11.75
C LYS A 275 -5.95 -6.04 -12.31
N MET A 276 -4.72 -6.55 -12.37
CA MET A 276 -4.41 -7.93 -12.76
C MET A 276 -5.03 -8.96 -11.79
N TYR A 277 -5.31 -8.55 -10.56
CA TYR A 277 -5.85 -9.40 -9.50
C TYR A 277 -7.33 -9.14 -9.21
N VAL A 278 -7.99 -8.24 -9.90
CA VAL A 278 -9.45 -8.02 -9.79
C VAL A 278 -10.17 -9.22 -10.40
N ARG A 279 -11.12 -9.79 -9.66
CA ARG A 279 -11.95 -10.93 -10.08
C ARG A 279 -13.43 -10.53 -10.17
#